data_902d307884b6c318d93578be5ea48311
#
_entry.id   902d307884b6c318d93578be5ea48311
#
_cell.length_a   1.000
_cell.length_b   1.000
_cell.length_c   1.000
_cell.angle_alpha   90.00
_cell.angle_beta   90.00
_cell.angle_gamma   90.00
#
_symmetry.space_group_name_H-M   'P 1'
#
loop_
_entity.id
_entity.type
_entity.pdbx_description
1 polymer ?
#
loop_
_entity_poly.entity_id
_entity_poly.type
_entity_poly.pdbx_seq_one_letter_code
_entity_poly.pdbx_strand_id
1 'polypeptide(L)' 'MKRVMVDSNYTYETDLDLKVGDKVVLPTAYYLRDVKGPTFVGEITALQSNYNGPCEKVIKQT' A
#
# COMPACT_ATOMS: atom_id res chain seq x y z
N MET A 1 -10.09 9.70 -1.68
CA MET A 1 -8.77 9.11 -1.46
C MET A 1 -8.12 8.72 -2.77
N LYS A 2 -6.81 8.82 -2.85
CA LYS A 2 -6.05 8.37 -4.00
C LYS A 2 -5.79 6.87 -3.92
N ARG A 3 -5.69 6.23 -5.06
CA ARG A 3 -5.26 4.84 -5.16
C ARG A 3 -3.86 4.81 -5.73
N VAL A 4 -2.94 4.17 -5.02
CA VAL A 4 -1.53 4.07 -5.42
C VAL A 4 -1.15 2.61 -5.56
N MET A 5 -0.15 2.33 -6.39
CA MET A 5 0.36 0.99 -6.53
C MET A 5 1.62 0.81 -5.71
N VAL A 6 1.72 -0.35 -5.08
CA VAL A 6 2.86 -0.72 -4.25
C VAL A 6 3.48 -1.97 -4.83
N ASP A 7 4.80 -1.95 -5.01
CA ASP A 7 5.60 -3.07 -5.52
C ASP A 7 5.09 -3.59 -6.87
N SER A 8 4.41 -2.75 -7.65
CA SER A 8 3.82 -3.06 -8.97
C SER A 8 2.76 -4.17 -8.93
N ASN A 9 2.35 -4.61 -7.76
CA ASN A 9 1.41 -5.72 -7.61
C ASN A 9 0.15 -5.38 -6.82
N TYR A 10 0.21 -4.40 -5.92
CA TYR A 10 -0.87 -4.14 -4.98
C TYR A 10 -1.37 -2.72 -5.10
N THR A 11 -2.67 -2.54 -4.90
CA THR A 11 -3.28 -1.21 -4.88
C THR A 11 -3.75 -0.90 -3.47
N TYR A 12 -3.39 0.29 -2.98
CA TYR A 12 -3.80 0.78 -1.67
C TYR A 12 -4.38 2.17 -1.81
N GLU A 13 -5.22 2.55 -0.85
CA GLU A 13 -5.78 3.90 -0.78
C GLU A 13 -4.99 4.73 0.22
N THR A 14 -4.83 6.00 -0.06
CA THR A 14 -4.14 6.92 0.84
C THR A 14 -4.55 8.35 0.58
N ASP A 15 -4.55 9.15 1.64
CA ASP A 15 -4.67 10.62 1.54
C ASP A 15 -3.30 11.30 1.63
N LEU A 16 -2.24 10.52 1.81
CA LEU A 16 -0.89 11.06 1.93
C LEU A 16 -0.39 11.58 0.59
N ASP A 17 0.45 12.60 0.64
CA ASP A 17 1.07 13.18 -0.55
C ASP A 17 2.35 12.40 -0.86
N LEU A 18 2.21 11.26 -1.53
CA LEU A 18 3.29 10.33 -1.79
C LEU A 18 3.86 10.52 -3.19
N LYS A 19 5.08 10.02 -3.38
CA LYS A 19 5.77 10.01 -4.67
C LYS A 19 6.25 8.62 -5.00
N VAL A 20 6.47 8.35 -6.28
CA VAL A 20 7.08 7.09 -6.71
C VAL A 20 8.46 6.96 -6.05
N GLY A 21 8.70 5.81 -5.45
CA GLY A 21 9.92 5.54 -4.69
C GLY A 21 9.79 5.72 -3.19
N ASP A 22 8.70 6.33 -2.73
CA ASP A 22 8.47 6.48 -1.29
C ASP A 22 8.18 5.12 -0.65
N LYS A 23 8.67 4.95 0.58
CA LYS A 23 8.39 3.76 1.38
C LYS A 23 7.23 4.04 2.31
N VAL A 24 6.34 3.07 2.44
CA VAL A 24 5.15 3.21 3.28
C VAL A 24 4.94 1.94 4.11
N VAL A 25 4.29 2.11 5.24
CA VAL A 25 3.88 0.98 6.09
C VAL A 25 2.46 0.59 5.70
N LEU A 26 2.27 -0.71 5.46
CA LEU A 26 1.02 -1.26 4.93
C LEU A 26 0.51 -2.37 5.85
N PRO A 27 -0.81 -2.55 5.92
CA PRO A 27 -1.36 -3.69 6.67
C PRO A 27 -1.11 -4.97 5.90
N THR A 28 -0.64 -6.01 6.60
CA THR A 28 -0.47 -7.33 6.00
C THR A 28 -1.83 -7.98 5.85
N ALA A 29 -2.04 -8.68 4.74
CA ALA A 29 -3.26 -9.46 4.54
C ALA A 29 -3.43 -10.42 5.72
N TYR A 30 -4.66 -10.55 6.19
CA TYR A 30 -4.93 -11.26 7.44
C TYR A 30 -4.40 -12.70 7.43
N TYR A 31 -4.43 -13.38 6.30
CA TYR A 31 -3.94 -14.77 6.19
C TYR A 31 -2.41 -14.87 6.16
N LEU A 32 -1.70 -13.75 6.07
CA LEU A 32 -0.24 -13.73 6.07
C LEU A 32 0.36 -13.16 7.37
N ARG A 33 -0.48 -12.75 8.31
CA ARG A 33 -0.01 -12.11 9.55
C ARG A 33 0.85 -13.01 10.41
N ASP A 34 0.59 -14.31 10.40
CA ASP A 34 1.38 -15.26 11.17
C ASP A 34 2.79 -15.44 10.61
N VAL A 35 2.99 -15.13 9.34
CA VAL A 35 4.27 -15.30 8.66
C VAL A 35 5.03 -13.99 8.58
N LYS A 36 4.34 -12.89 8.24
CA LYS A 36 4.98 -11.59 7.97
C LYS A 36 4.75 -10.55 9.05
N GLY A 37 3.98 -10.86 10.08
CA GLY A 37 3.62 -9.89 11.10
C GLY A 37 2.43 -9.02 10.67
N PRO A 38 2.00 -8.08 11.54
CA PRO A 38 0.79 -7.29 11.28
C PRO A 38 0.94 -6.23 10.19
N THR A 39 2.17 -5.80 9.91
CA THR A 39 2.43 -4.78 8.90
C THR A 39 3.69 -5.11 8.12
N PHE A 40 3.85 -4.46 6.97
CA PHE A 40 5.08 -4.59 6.19
C PHE A 40 5.35 -3.27 5.48
N VAL A 41 6.57 -3.10 4.98
CA VAL A 41 6.99 -1.90 4.26
C VAL A 41 6.99 -2.20 2.77
N GLY A 42 6.36 -1.33 1.98
CA GLY A 42 6.36 -1.43 0.54
C GLY A 42 6.83 -0.14 -0.10
N GLU A 43 7.13 -0.20 -1.39
CA GLU A 43 7.57 0.97 -2.15
C GLU A 43 6.48 1.38 -3.13
N ILE A 44 6.20 2.68 -3.20
CA ILE A 44 5.25 3.23 -4.17
C ILE A 44 5.84 3.12 -5.57
N THR A 45 5.14 2.45 -6.46
CA THR A 45 5.59 2.25 -7.84
C THR A 45 4.75 3.02 -8.85
N ALA A 46 3.54 3.45 -8.47
CA ALA A 46 2.72 4.32 -9.31
C ALA A 46 1.75 5.10 -8.42
N LEU A 47 1.37 6.30 -8.88
CA LEU A 47 0.50 7.19 -8.11
C LEU A 47 -0.96 7.09 -8.55
N GLN A 48 -1.30 6.13 -9.39
CA GLN A 48 -2.67 5.86 -9.80
C GLN A 48 -2.83 4.39 -10.12
N SER A 49 -4.06 3.92 -10.04
CA SER A 49 -4.35 2.52 -10.31
C SER A 49 -5.75 2.42 -10.91
N ASN A 50 -5.93 1.46 -11.81
CA ASN A 50 -7.23 1.18 -12.42
C ASN A 50 -8.04 0.14 -11.63
N TYR A 51 -7.53 -0.33 -10.51
CA TYR A 51 -8.21 -1.32 -9.70
C TYR A 51 -9.47 -0.72 -9.07
N ASN A 52 -10.61 -1.38 -9.24
CA ASN A 52 -11.90 -0.90 -8.76
C ASN A 52 -12.44 -1.68 -7.56
N GLY A 53 -11.72 -2.67 -7.08
CA GLY A 53 -12.13 -3.48 -5.93
C GLY A 53 -11.83 -2.81 -4.60
N PRO A 54 -12.14 -3.50 -3.49
CA PRO A 54 -11.81 -2.99 -2.16
C PRO A 54 -10.31 -2.89 -1.99
N CYS A 55 -9.86 -1.81 -1.36
CA CYS A 55 -8.44 -1.55 -1.09
C CYS A 55 -8.22 -1.30 0.39
N GLU A 56 -7.14 -1.84 0.92
CA GLU A 56 -6.67 -1.46 2.24
C GLU A 56 -6.01 -0.08 2.16
N LYS A 57 -5.91 0.58 3.30
CA LYS A 57 -5.32 1.91 3.37
C LYS A 57 -3.87 1.82 3.81
N VAL A 58 -3.05 2.72 3.26
CA VAL A 58 -1.68 2.92 3.75
C VAL A 58 -1.76 3.42 5.19
N ILE A 59 -0.97 2.83 6.08
CA ILE A 59 -0.96 3.19 7.49
C ILE A 59 -0.21 4.50 7.69
N LYS A 60 1.02 4.57 7.17
CA LYS A 60 1.83 5.78 7.29
C LYS A 60 3.00 5.70 6.30
N GLN A 61 3.66 6.84 6.11
CA GLN A 61 4.90 6.92 5.35
C GLN A 61 6.08 6.73 6.29
N THR A 62 7.06 5.95 5.87
CA THR A 62 8.29 5.77 6.67
C THR A 62 9.26 6.92 6.48
#